data_af84d555841276ef65967d936ba5b415
#
_entry.id   af84d555841276ef65967d936ba5b415
#
_cell.length_a   1.000
_cell.length_b   1.000
_cell.length_c   1.000
_cell.angle_alpha   90.00
_cell.angle_beta   90.00
_cell.angle_gamma   90.00
#
_symmetry.space_group_name_H-M   'P 1'
#
loop_
_entity.id
_entity.type
_entity.pdbx_description
1 polymer ?
#
loop_
_entity_poly.entity_id
_entity_poly.type
_entity_poly.pdbx_seq_one_letter_code
_entity_poly.pdbx_strand_id
1 'polypeptide(L)'
;MKQKQKSYKATQISLVLVMSFLSLMLVSATKLLANDSKPTLYTTNFLPASTITGKVVDTRNAPIEGATVAVKGSKSAVISDAQGNFTLKEVADNATLSVTAVGYLTKEVAIKKGGPLNIILTEQVSSLTDVVVVGYGTQSKKDLTGA
;
A
#
# COMPACT_ATOMS: atom_id res chain seq x y z
N MET A 1 -21.60 77.72 -40.98
CA MET A 1 -20.38 76.92 -40.75
C MET A 1 -20.26 76.38 -39.30
N LYS A 2 -21.02 76.83 -38.31
CA LYS A 2 -20.85 76.41 -36.88
C LYS A 2 -21.53 75.04 -36.53
N GLN A 3 -22.47 74.60 -37.32
CA GLN A 3 -23.18 73.31 -37.01
C GLN A 3 -22.38 72.05 -37.37
N LYS A 4 -21.52 72.05 -38.40
CA LYS A 4 -20.66 70.94 -38.79
C LYS A 4 -19.57 70.62 -37.77
N GLN A 5 -19.05 71.63 -37.09
CA GLN A 5 -18.01 71.50 -36.06
C GLN A 5 -18.53 70.83 -34.79
N LYS A 6 -19.79 70.99 -34.44
CA LYS A 6 -20.38 70.41 -33.21
C LYS A 6 -20.63 68.88 -33.36
N SER A 7 -21.03 68.46 -34.55
CA SER A 7 -21.24 67.05 -34.89
C SER A 7 -19.92 66.26 -34.89
N TYR A 8 -18.84 66.84 -35.43
CA TYR A 8 -17.54 66.25 -35.49
C TYR A 8 -16.91 65.97 -34.10
N LYS A 9 -17.05 66.92 -33.17
CA LYS A 9 -16.56 66.76 -31.80
C LYS A 9 -17.33 65.68 -31.02
N ALA A 10 -18.64 65.57 -31.24
CA ALA A 10 -19.44 64.53 -30.59
C ALA A 10 -19.09 63.12 -31.08
N THR A 11 -18.83 62.93 -32.36
CA THR A 11 -18.37 61.64 -32.92
C THR A 11 -16.98 61.23 -32.47
N GLN A 12 -16.07 62.23 -32.33
CA GLN A 12 -14.73 61.94 -31.82
C GLN A 12 -14.74 61.50 -30.34
N ILE A 13 -15.53 62.17 -29.50
CA ILE A 13 -15.68 61.77 -28.08
C ILE A 13 -16.30 60.40 -27.93
N SER A 14 -17.28 60.09 -28.75
CA SER A 14 -17.92 58.75 -28.77
C SER A 14 -16.90 57.65 -29.16
N LEU A 15 -16.09 57.90 -30.18
CA LEU A 15 -15.06 56.96 -30.64
C LEU A 15 -14.01 56.70 -29.59
N VAL A 16 -13.55 57.72 -28.91
CA VAL A 16 -12.55 57.60 -27.81
C VAL A 16 -13.10 56.81 -26.62
N LEU A 17 -14.37 57.03 -26.26
CA LEU A 17 -15.02 56.28 -25.18
C LEU A 17 -15.20 54.80 -25.53
N VAL A 18 -15.57 54.50 -26.78
CA VAL A 18 -15.70 53.11 -27.23
C VAL A 18 -14.36 52.40 -27.24
N MET A 19 -13.30 53.05 -27.70
CA MET A 19 -11.93 52.47 -27.69
C MET A 19 -11.40 52.29 -26.26
N SER A 20 -11.71 53.22 -25.36
CA SER A 20 -11.34 53.10 -23.93
C SER A 20 -12.09 51.92 -23.26
N PHE A 21 -13.37 51.73 -23.57
CA PHE A 21 -14.16 50.63 -23.04
C PHE A 21 -13.70 49.28 -23.57
N LEU A 22 -13.33 49.21 -24.87
CA LEU A 22 -12.78 48.03 -25.52
C LEU A 22 -11.43 47.64 -24.93
N SER A 23 -10.56 48.64 -24.65
CA SER A 23 -9.25 48.43 -23.99
C SER A 23 -9.41 47.91 -22.55
N LEU A 24 -10.41 48.40 -21.80
CA LEU A 24 -10.69 47.96 -20.43
C LEU A 24 -11.22 46.52 -20.41
N MET A 25 -12.03 46.13 -21.43
CA MET A 25 -12.54 44.75 -21.57
C MET A 25 -11.41 43.78 -21.95
N LEU A 26 -10.42 44.20 -22.72
CA LEU A 26 -9.30 43.33 -23.12
C LEU A 26 -8.38 43.00 -21.94
N VAL A 27 -8.22 43.93 -20.99
CA VAL A 27 -7.40 43.73 -19.78
C VAL A 27 -8.04 42.75 -18.82
N SER A 28 -9.40 42.64 -18.81
CA SER A 28 -10.11 41.67 -17.94
C SER A 28 -10.03 40.25 -18.46
N ALA A 29 -9.84 40.03 -19.77
CA ALA A 29 -9.78 38.70 -20.37
C ALA A 29 -8.45 37.97 -20.09
N THR A 30 -7.38 38.68 -19.78
CA THR A 30 -6.07 38.07 -19.53
C THR A 30 -5.94 37.42 -18.15
N LYS A 31 -6.83 37.71 -17.20
CA LYS A 31 -6.83 37.06 -15.87
C LYS A 31 -7.47 35.66 -15.84
N LEU A 32 -8.19 35.28 -16.88
CA LEU A 32 -8.89 33.99 -16.90
C LEU A 32 -8.04 32.83 -17.41
N LEU A 33 -6.83 33.10 -17.93
CA LEU A 33 -5.89 32.08 -18.43
C LEU A 33 -4.67 31.87 -17.52
N ALA A 34 -4.56 32.58 -16.41
CA ALA A 34 -3.63 32.22 -15.36
C ALA A 34 -4.23 31.04 -14.58
N ASN A 35 -4.16 29.86 -15.20
CA ASN A 35 -4.33 28.62 -14.47
C ASN A 35 -3.10 28.53 -13.55
N ASP A 36 -3.26 29.05 -12.34
CA ASP A 36 -2.26 29.00 -11.28
C ASP A 36 -2.17 27.54 -10.81
N SER A 37 -1.68 26.70 -11.71
CA SER A 37 -1.22 25.36 -11.38
C SER A 37 0.02 25.56 -10.51
N LYS A 38 -0.20 25.90 -9.24
CA LYS A 38 0.84 25.71 -8.24
C LYS A 38 1.29 24.27 -8.40
N PRO A 39 2.55 24.00 -8.75
CA PRO A 39 3.05 22.65 -8.67
C PRO A 39 2.88 22.26 -7.20
N THR A 40 1.87 21.47 -6.91
CA THR A 40 1.81 20.78 -5.62
C THR A 40 3.03 19.87 -5.66
N LEU A 41 4.12 20.35 -5.07
CA LEU A 41 5.26 19.51 -4.76
C LEU A 41 4.68 18.45 -3.81
N TYR A 42 4.28 17.32 -4.40
CA TYR A 42 4.09 16.12 -3.62
C TYR A 42 5.46 15.84 -3.03
N THR A 43 5.70 16.32 -1.83
CA THR A 43 6.81 15.86 -1.03
C THR A 43 6.45 14.41 -0.73
N THR A 44 6.80 13.51 -1.65
CA THR A 44 6.87 12.10 -1.33
C THR A 44 7.92 12.04 -0.24
N ASN A 45 7.46 11.95 1.00
CA ASN A 45 8.32 11.58 2.11
C ASN A 45 8.81 10.17 1.78
N PHE A 46 9.92 10.09 1.04
CA PHE A 46 10.69 8.86 0.96
C PHE A 46 11.21 8.62 2.37
N LEU A 47 10.45 7.84 3.15
CA LEU A 47 11.01 7.25 4.35
C LEU A 47 12.28 6.52 3.89
N PRO A 48 13.42 6.73 4.55
CA PRO A 48 14.65 6.05 4.17
C PRO A 48 14.37 4.55 4.13
N ALA A 49 14.35 4.00 2.92
CA ALA A 49 14.14 2.59 2.72
C ALA A 49 15.47 1.88 2.98
N SER A 50 15.52 1.08 4.02
CA SER A 50 16.71 0.31 4.38
C SER A 50 16.64 -1.10 3.83
N THR A 51 17.81 -1.72 3.62
CA THR A 51 17.91 -3.14 3.31
C THR A 51 18.06 -3.91 4.63
N ILE A 52 17.18 -4.86 4.84
CA ILE A 52 17.19 -5.73 6.02
C ILE A 52 17.67 -7.11 5.60
N THR A 53 18.67 -7.62 6.30
CA THR A 53 19.16 -8.99 6.18
C THR A 53 18.83 -9.77 7.43
N GLY A 54 18.65 -11.06 7.31
CA GLY A 54 18.41 -11.90 8.48
C GLY A 54 18.46 -13.39 8.16
N LYS A 55 18.21 -14.18 9.18
CA LYS A 55 18.15 -15.64 9.10
C LYS A 55 16.88 -16.15 9.75
N VAL A 56 16.24 -17.14 9.12
CA VAL A 56 15.09 -17.85 9.65
C VAL A 56 15.54 -19.24 10.08
N VAL A 57 15.29 -19.58 11.34
CA VAL A 57 15.68 -20.87 11.95
C VAL A 57 14.51 -21.45 12.75
N ASP A 58 14.60 -22.74 13.05
CA ASP A 58 13.68 -23.41 13.98
C ASP A 58 14.14 -23.24 15.45
N THR A 59 13.41 -23.84 16.37
CA THR A 59 13.72 -23.85 17.80
C THR A 59 14.99 -24.61 18.15
N ARG A 60 15.51 -25.43 17.23
CA ARG A 60 16.77 -26.18 17.34
C ARG A 60 17.93 -25.48 16.63
N ASN A 61 17.70 -24.25 16.15
CA ASN A 61 18.64 -23.43 15.38
C ASN A 61 18.98 -24.01 13.99
N ALA A 62 18.15 -24.94 13.47
CA ALA A 62 18.30 -25.41 12.10
C ALA A 62 17.71 -24.39 11.11
N PRO A 63 18.36 -24.16 9.96
CA PRO A 63 17.89 -23.19 8.98
C PRO A 63 16.59 -23.66 8.33
N ILE A 64 15.68 -22.72 8.11
CA ILE A 64 14.42 -22.98 7.43
C ILE A 64 14.52 -22.39 6.01
N GLU A 65 14.57 -23.26 5.02
CA GLU A 65 14.49 -22.93 3.61
C GLU A 65 13.03 -22.68 3.20
N GLY A 66 12.82 -21.79 2.24
CA GLY A 66 11.48 -21.55 1.68
C GLY A 66 10.54 -20.77 2.59
N ALA A 67 11.00 -20.22 3.71
CA ALA A 67 10.18 -19.35 4.53
C ALA A 67 9.91 -18.03 3.82
N THR A 68 8.65 -17.61 3.78
CA THR A 68 8.25 -16.32 3.22
C THR A 68 8.33 -15.24 4.27
N VAL A 69 9.15 -14.23 4.03
CA VAL A 69 9.31 -13.04 4.86
C VAL A 69 8.65 -11.87 4.15
N ALA A 70 7.54 -11.37 4.65
CA ALA A 70 6.77 -10.29 4.07
C ALA A 70 6.70 -9.07 4.99
N VAL A 71 6.70 -7.87 4.42
CA VAL A 71 6.44 -6.63 5.17
C VAL A 71 4.94 -6.44 5.34
N LYS A 72 4.46 -6.39 6.56
CA LYS A 72 3.06 -6.18 6.88
C LYS A 72 2.58 -4.83 6.33
N GLY A 73 1.50 -4.84 5.55
CA GLY A 73 0.97 -3.65 4.90
C GLY A 73 1.69 -3.21 3.62
N SER A 74 2.64 -4.00 3.12
CA SER A 74 3.34 -3.80 1.84
C SER A 74 3.19 -5.03 0.94
N LYS A 75 3.57 -4.87 -0.33
CA LYS A 75 3.68 -5.98 -1.28
C LYS A 75 5.08 -6.61 -1.31
N SER A 76 6.02 -6.08 -0.51
CA SER A 76 7.39 -6.57 -0.45
C SER A 76 7.46 -7.87 0.33
N ALA A 77 7.92 -8.92 -0.34
CA ALA A 77 8.15 -10.23 0.25
C ALA A 77 9.37 -10.90 -0.40
N VAL A 78 10.08 -11.73 0.36
CA VAL A 78 11.20 -12.55 -0.10
C VAL A 78 11.11 -13.94 0.51
N ILE A 79 11.84 -14.89 -0.08
CA ILE A 79 11.91 -16.28 0.37
C ILE A 79 13.30 -16.52 0.93
N SER A 80 13.41 -17.24 2.05
CA SER A 80 14.71 -17.64 2.62
C SER A 80 15.39 -18.73 1.77
N ASP A 81 16.70 -18.64 1.69
CA ASP A 81 17.55 -19.61 0.98
C ASP A 81 17.73 -20.93 1.78
N ALA A 82 18.51 -21.89 1.22
CA ALA A 82 18.82 -23.16 1.86
C ALA A 82 19.54 -23.05 3.21
N GLN A 83 20.18 -21.93 3.48
CA GLN A 83 20.84 -21.60 4.75
C GLN A 83 19.93 -20.80 5.68
N GLY A 84 18.67 -20.55 5.26
CA GLY A 84 17.70 -19.77 5.99
C GLY A 84 17.90 -18.25 5.89
N ASN A 85 18.84 -17.76 5.07
CA ASN A 85 19.10 -16.33 4.97
C ASN A 85 18.06 -15.65 4.06
N PHE A 86 17.76 -14.40 4.35
CA PHE A 86 16.93 -13.55 3.51
C PHE A 86 17.49 -12.14 3.42
N THR A 87 17.18 -11.46 2.33
CA THR A 87 17.51 -10.04 2.13
C THR A 87 16.28 -9.32 1.58
N LEU A 88 15.74 -8.40 2.36
CA LEU A 88 14.56 -7.63 2.05
C LEU A 88 14.96 -6.17 1.82
N LYS A 89 14.63 -5.62 0.65
CA LYS A 89 14.95 -4.23 0.26
C LYS A 89 13.74 -3.34 0.47
N GLU A 90 14.00 -2.04 0.56
CA GLU A 90 12.95 -0.99 0.65
C GLU A 90 12.01 -1.16 1.84
N VAL A 91 12.56 -1.40 3.01
CA VAL A 91 11.80 -1.59 4.24
C VAL A 91 11.85 -0.31 5.09
N ALA A 92 10.68 0.14 5.55
CA ALA A 92 10.60 1.27 6.48
C ALA A 92 11.19 0.89 7.86
N ASP A 93 11.84 1.85 8.51
CA ASP A 93 12.60 1.65 9.77
C ASP A 93 11.78 1.02 10.93
N ASN A 94 10.47 1.14 10.94
CA ASN A 94 9.59 0.62 11.99
C ASN A 94 8.58 -0.40 11.45
N ALA A 95 8.90 -1.07 10.33
CA ALA A 95 8.00 -2.05 9.75
C ALA A 95 7.90 -3.31 10.63
N THR A 96 6.79 -4.02 10.48
CA THR A 96 6.61 -5.35 11.05
C THR A 96 6.74 -6.38 9.92
N LEU A 97 7.57 -7.38 10.12
CA LEU A 97 7.67 -8.54 9.24
C LEU A 97 6.69 -9.62 9.68
N SER A 98 6.01 -10.23 8.73
CA SER A 98 5.26 -11.46 8.91
C SER A 98 6.03 -12.58 8.25
N VAL A 99 6.38 -13.60 9.01
CA VAL A 99 7.19 -14.75 8.55
C VAL A 99 6.34 -16.00 8.61
N THR A 100 6.24 -16.70 7.48
CA THR A 100 5.47 -17.93 7.33
C THR A 100 6.32 -19.01 6.69
N ALA A 101 6.19 -20.25 7.17
CA ALA A 101 6.80 -21.41 6.55
C ALA A 101 5.88 -22.63 6.72
N VAL A 102 5.98 -23.58 5.80
CA VAL A 102 5.18 -24.81 5.85
C VAL A 102 5.57 -25.63 7.07
N GLY A 103 4.59 -26.01 7.90
CA GLY A 103 4.83 -26.76 9.15
C GLY A 103 5.23 -25.89 10.35
N TYR A 104 5.21 -24.56 10.21
CA TYR A 104 5.55 -23.63 11.29
C TYR A 104 4.43 -22.63 11.57
N LEU A 105 4.35 -22.17 12.79
CA LEU A 105 3.44 -21.08 13.18
C LEU A 105 3.92 -19.77 12.59
N THR A 106 2.99 -18.97 12.05
CA THR A 106 3.27 -17.61 11.58
C THR A 106 3.79 -16.75 12.71
N LYS A 107 4.89 -16.00 12.46
CA LYS A 107 5.49 -15.11 13.43
C LYS A 107 5.57 -13.69 12.91
N GLU A 108 5.17 -12.74 13.73
CA GLU A 108 5.37 -11.31 13.46
C GLU A 108 6.58 -10.79 14.26
N VAL A 109 7.45 -10.04 13.57
CA VAL A 109 8.68 -9.46 14.14
C VAL A 109 8.75 -7.99 13.79
N ALA A 110 8.79 -7.12 14.80
CA ALA A 110 9.02 -5.70 14.58
C ALA A 110 10.49 -5.44 14.29
N ILE A 111 10.77 -4.69 13.23
CA ILE A 111 12.12 -4.29 12.86
C ILE A 111 12.58 -3.21 13.82
N LYS A 112 13.72 -3.44 14.50
CA LYS A 112 14.44 -2.42 15.24
C LYS A 112 15.68 -2.05 14.45
N LYS A 113 16.03 -0.74 14.40
CA LYS A 113 17.24 -0.28 13.72
C LYS A 113 18.48 -1.06 14.22
N GLY A 114 19.24 -1.61 13.28
CA GLY A 114 20.58 -2.08 13.48
C GLY A 114 20.76 -3.59 13.53
N GLY A 115 21.30 -4.16 12.47
CA GLY A 115 21.87 -5.49 12.41
C GLY A 115 20.99 -6.58 11.80
N PRO A 116 21.60 -7.74 11.53
CA PRO A 116 20.90 -8.88 10.97
C PRO A 116 19.85 -9.42 11.94
N LEU A 117 18.66 -9.73 11.41
CA LEU A 117 17.56 -10.29 12.19
C LEU A 117 17.72 -11.81 12.30
N ASN A 118 17.62 -12.37 13.52
CA ASN A 118 17.49 -13.81 13.71
C ASN A 118 16.03 -14.12 14.10
N ILE A 119 15.33 -14.85 13.23
CA ILE A 119 13.90 -15.16 13.38
C ILE A 119 13.76 -16.64 13.68
N ILE A 120 13.30 -16.97 14.89
CA ILE A 120 13.05 -18.34 15.32
C ILE A 120 11.58 -18.64 15.13
N LEU A 121 11.25 -19.65 14.30
CA LEU A 121 9.89 -20.14 14.12
C LEU A 121 9.65 -21.39 15.00
N THR A 122 8.43 -21.54 15.46
CA THR A 122 7.99 -22.69 16.23
C THR A 122 7.25 -23.65 15.30
N GLU A 123 7.61 -24.92 15.34
CA GLU A 123 6.90 -25.96 14.57
C GLU A 123 5.41 -25.99 14.95
N GLN A 124 4.56 -26.05 13.96
CA GLN A 124 3.14 -26.28 14.16
C GLN A 124 2.94 -27.77 14.38
N VAL A 125 2.85 -28.19 15.63
CA VAL A 125 2.45 -29.58 15.95
C VAL A 125 0.98 -29.73 15.56
N SER A 126 0.73 -30.25 14.35
CA SER A 126 -0.59 -30.75 13.98
C SER A 126 -0.81 -32.00 14.82
N SER A 127 -1.41 -31.88 15.99
CA SER A 127 -1.99 -33.06 16.62
C SER A 127 -3.08 -33.53 15.66
N LEU A 128 -2.77 -34.59 14.91
CA LEU A 128 -3.79 -35.39 14.27
C LEU A 128 -4.65 -35.92 15.43
N THR A 129 -5.73 -35.19 15.73
CA THR A 129 -6.76 -35.69 16.61
C THR A 129 -7.24 -36.95 15.90
N ASP A 130 -6.92 -38.10 16.51
CA ASP A 130 -7.34 -39.44 16.07
C ASP A 130 -8.82 -39.34 15.70
N VAL A 131 -9.13 -39.49 14.43
CA VAL A 131 -10.51 -39.55 13.99
C VAL A 131 -11.02 -40.87 14.52
N VAL A 132 -11.63 -40.85 15.70
CA VAL A 132 -12.39 -41.97 16.22
C VAL A 132 -13.51 -42.23 15.22
N VAL A 133 -13.29 -43.14 14.31
CA VAL A 133 -14.35 -43.69 13.48
C VAL A 133 -15.29 -44.42 14.43
N VAL A 134 -16.35 -43.74 14.87
CA VAL A 134 -17.46 -44.38 15.56
C VAL A 134 -18.13 -45.28 14.53
N GLY A 135 -17.76 -46.57 14.57
CA GLY A 135 -18.45 -47.59 13.82
C GLY A 135 -19.91 -47.60 14.24
N TYR A 136 -20.77 -47.19 13.33
CA TYR A 136 -22.22 -47.33 13.50
C TYR A 136 -22.49 -48.85 13.56
N GLY A 137 -22.61 -49.38 14.78
CA GLY A 137 -23.08 -50.74 15.02
C GLY A 137 -24.51 -50.88 14.51
N THR A 138 -24.70 -51.67 13.50
CA THR A 138 -26.00 -52.15 13.06
C THR A 138 -26.63 -52.95 14.17
N GLN A 139 -27.64 -52.41 14.85
CA GLN A 139 -28.50 -53.19 15.73
C GLN A 139 -29.31 -54.11 14.87
N SER A 140 -28.98 -55.40 14.98
CA SER A 140 -29.81 -56.51 14.48
C SER A 140 -31.12 -56.57 15.29
N LYS A 141 -32.23 -56.28 14.64
CA LYS A 141 -33.57 -56.46 15.13
C LYS A 141 -33.76 -58.04 15.36
N LYS A 142 -33.77 -58.44 16.63
CA LYS A 142 -34.20 -59.75 16.98
C LYS A 142 -35.71 -59.87 16.80
N ASP A 143 -36.14 -60.77 15.93
CA ASP A 143 -37.51 -61.20 15.79
C ASP A 143 -38.04 -61.70 17.13
N LEU A 144 -39.09 -61.05 17.60
CA LEU A 144 -39.95 -61.59 18.64
C LEU A 144 -41.14 -62.26 17.96
N THR A 145 -40.95 -63.55 17.63
CA THR A 145 -42.04 -64.46 17.47
C THR A 145 -42.35 -65.03 18.85
N GLY A 146 -43.49 -64.68 19.38
CA GLY A 146 -44.05 -65.30 20.56
C GLY A 146 -45.52 -65.50 20.34
N ALA A 147 -45.91 -66.75 20.42
CA ALA A 147 -47.22 -67.32 20.30
C ALA A 147 -48.28 -66.74 21.27
#